data_7008cc056c75b5ba78b84fdc8c13d56b
#
_entry.id   7008cc056c75b5ba78b84fdc8c13d56b
#
_cell.length_a   1.000
_cell.length_b   1.000
_cell.length_c   1.000
_cell.angle_alpha   90.00
_cell.angle_beta   90.00
_cell.angle_gamma   90.00
#
_symmetry.space_group_name_H-M   'P 1'
#
loop_
_entity.id
_entity.type
_entity.pdbx_description
1 polymer ?
#
loop_
_entity_poly.entity_id
_entity_poly.type
_entity_poly.pdbx_seq_one_letter_code
_entity_poly.pdbx_strand_id
1 'polypeptide(L)'
;HLAVMLPFRLKRIETDSINENIELLRNDNTLRVALDFYSGVLMATEFASDKGISIRLDVYDTEASENKVAQIISNNSFKNVDAVIGPLLEKNVVKATSLLKSDDVPVFSPLSNREIRSYSNFFQTLPSNTMKEEAMIEYLKENAEDKNVLVVCDNKKNVQKTALHSALSNAKPLDPRTGEKGSFLYNTDLLEAMEETIENWVILESLNPVLVSNVVGLLNGLPEEFTVRLFTLDKNEVYDYHDISN
;
A
#
# COMPACT_ATOMS: atom_id res chain seq x y z
N HIS A 1 25.20 -4.90 -13.51
CA HIS A 1 25.33 -5.82 -12.39
C HIS A 1 24.29 -5.49 -11.32
N LEU A 2 23.38 -6.40 -11.04
CA LEU A 2 22.33 -6.24 -10.04
C LEU A 2 22.54 -7.23 -8.89
N ALA A 3 22.27 -6.79 -7.67
CA ALA A 3 22.18 -7.66 -6.50
C ALA A 3 20.71 -7.77 -6.06
N VAL A 4 20.27 -8.99 -5.77
CA VAL A 4 18.92 -9.25 -5.25
C VAL A 4 19.02 -9.82 -3.84
N MET A 5 18.38 -9.15 -2.89
CA MET A 5 18.40 -9.52 -1.47
C MET A 5 17.00 -9.92 -1.02
N LEU A 6 16.73 -11.21 -0.85
CA LEU A 6 15.42 -11.75 -0.52
C LEU A 6 15.46 -12.69 0.70
N PRO A 7 14.38 -12.77 1.49
CA PRO A 7 14.32 -13.62 2.68
C PRO A 7 13.89 -15.04 2.36
N PHE A 8 14.72 -15.79 1.63
CA PHE A 8 14.42 -17.18 1.24
C PHE A 8 14.44 -18.15 2.43
N ARG A 9 15.22 -17.84 3.49
CA ARG A 9 15.35 -18.71 4.66
C ARG A 9 15.75 -20.14 4.33
N LEU A 10 16.74 -20.29 3.43
CA LEU A 10 17.16 -21.59 2.88
C LEU A 10 17.56 -22.61 3.96
N LYS A 11 18.02 -22.16 5.12
CA LYS A 11 18.33 -23.03 6.27
C LYS A 11 17.12 -23.79 6.83
N ARG A 12 15.90 -23.38 6.49
CA ARG A 12 14.67 -24.04 6.95
C ARG A 12 14.16 -25.11 5.96
N ILE A 13 14.81 -25.22 4.81
CA ILE A 13 14.46 -26.18 3.78
C ILE A 13 15.12 -27.53 4.13
N GLU A 14 14.31 -28.53 4.37
CA GLU A 14 14.75 -29.90 4.62
C GLU A 14 14.93 -30.64 3.27
N THR A 15 16.15 -31.00 2.92
CA THR A 15 16.48 -31.57 1.61
C THR A 15 15.86 -32.95 1.39
N ASP A 16 15.56 -33.68 2.46
CA ASP A 16 15.12 -35.08 2.42
C ASP A 16 13.60 -35.23 2.66
N SER A 17 12.86 -34.13 2.91
CA SER A 17 11.45 -34.19 3.22
C SER A 17 10.61 -33.23 2.35
N ILE A 18 10.01 -33.81 1.29
CA ILE A 18 9.10 -33.07 0.40
C ILE A 18 7.88 -32.54 1.18
N ASN A 19 7.32 -33.33 2.09
CA ASN A 19 6.10 -32.95 2.83
C ASN A 19 6.37 -31.78 3.78
N GLU A 20 7.49 -31.75 4.48
CA GLU A 20 7.88 -30.64 5.36
C GLU A 20 8.12 -29.36 4.57
N ASN A 21 8.72 -29.46 3.39
CA ASN A 21 8.90 -28.30 2.50
C ASN A 21 7.56 -27.77 1.96
N ILE A 22 6.60 -28.63 1.64
CA ILE A 22 5.24 -28.22 1.25
C ILE A 22 4.57 -27.49 2.40
N GLU A 23 4.65 -27.99 3.63
CA GLU A 23 4.09 -27.33 4.81
C GLU A 23 4.80 -25.99 5.11
N LEU A 24 6.12 -25.94 4.95
CA LEU A 24 6.87 -24.70 5.05
C LEU A 24 6.36 -23.64 4.05
N LEU A 25 6.19 -24.02 2.78
CA LEU A 25 5.65 -23.13 1.75
C LEU A 25 4.21 -22.70 2.02
N ARG A 26 3.38 -23.54 2.61
CA ARG A 26 2.00 -23.21 2.98
C ARG A 26 1.94 -22.20 4.13
N ASN A 27 2.83 -22.32 5.10
CA ASN A 27 2.75 -21.58 6.36
C ASN A 27 3.68 -20.35 6.42
N ASP A 28 4.71 -20.25 5.58
CA ASP A 28 5.63 -19.12 5.54
C ASP A 28 5.30 -18.17 4.38
N ASN A 29 4.45 -17.18 4.66
CA ASN A 29 4.06 -16.16 3.67
C ASN A 29 5.26 -15.35 3.17
N THR A 30 6.25 -15.08 4.05
CA THR A 30 7.46 -14.33 3.67
C THR A 30 8.27 -15.08 2.62
N LEU A 31 8.40 -16.40 2.78
CA LEU A 31 9.08 -17.25 1.81
C LEU A 31 8.32 -17.29 0.47
N ARG A 32 6.99 -17.45 0.49
CA ARG A 32 6.20 -17.44 -0.76
C ARG A 32 6.36 -16.13 -1.52
N VAL A 33 6.19 -15.00 -0.85
CA VAL A 33 6.36 -13.68 -1.48
C VAL A 33 7.78 -13.51 -2.04
N ALA A 34 8.81 -14.00 -1.33
CA ALA A 34 10.18 -13.94 -1.81
C ALA A 34 10.39 -14.78 -3.09
N LEU A 35 9.80 -15.98 -3.15
CA LEU A 35 9.89 -16.86 -4.32
C LEU A 35 9.12 -16.31 -5.53
N ASP A 36 7.89 -15.81 -5.31
CA ASP A 36 7.08 -15.20 -6.36
C ASP A 36 7.79 -13.97 -6.93
N PHE A 37 8.33 -13.12 -6.06
CA PHE A 37 9.08 -11.95 -6.48
C PHE A 37 10.36 -12.33 -7.24
N TYR A 38 11.08 -13.33 -6.78
CA TYR A 38 12.29 -13.83 -7.46
C TYR A 38 11.98 -14.39 -8.87
N SER A 39 10.86 -15.10 -9.00
CA SER A 39 10.41 -15.58 -10.32
C SER A 39 10.17 -14.40 -11.28
N GLY A 40 9.58 -13.32 -10.79
CA GLY A 40 9.41 -12.07 -11.56
C GLY A 40 10.75 -11.42 -11.94
N VAL A 41 11.73 -11.43 -11.03
CA VAL A 41 13.10 -10.93 -11.32
C VAL A 41 13.75 -11.74 -12.44
N LEU A 42 13.64 -13.06 -12.42
CA LEU A 42 14.20 -13.92 -13.49
C LEU A 42 13.54 -13.63 -14.83
N MET A 43 12.22 -13.52 -14.89
CA MET A 43 11.49 -13.14 -16.10
C MET A 43 11.93 -11.75 -16.61
N ALA A 44 12.11 -10.80 -15.71
CA ALA A 44 12.55 -9.45 -16.09
C ALA A 44 13.98 -9.45 -16.67
N THR A 45 14.88 -10.29 -16.15
CA THR A 45 16.22 -10.43 -16.70
C THR A 45 16.21 -11.09 -18.08
N GLU A 46 15.31 -12.04 -18.32
CA GLU A 46 15.11 -12.66 -19.63
C GLU A 46 14.58 -11.63 -20.65
N PHE A 47 13.54 -10.87 -20.30
CA PHE A 47 13.03 -9.79 -21.17
C PHE A 47 14.07 -8.71 -21.47
N ALA A 48 14.94 -8.40 -20.51
CA ALA A 48 16.05 -7.46 -20.75
C ALA A 48 17.07 -8.06 -21.74
N SER A 49 17.38 -9.35 -21.61
CA SER A 49 18.27 -10.07 -22.55
C SER A 49 17.73 -10.07 -23.97
N ASP A 50 16.42 -10.26 -24.17
CA ASP A 50 15.75 -10.20 -25.47
C ASP A 50 15.85 -8.81 -26.12
N LYS A 51 16.04 -7.77 -25.30
CA LYS A 51 16.30 -6.40 -25.74
C LYS A 51 17.79 -6.06 -25.90
N GLY A 52 18.66 -7.04 -25.79
CA GLY A 52 20.12 -6.87 -25.90
C GLY A 52 20.80 -6.31 -24.66
N ILE A 53 20.12 -6.30 -23.50
CA ILE A 53 20.69 -5.85 -22.23
C ILE A 53 21.24 -7.04 -21.46
N SER A 54 22.56 -7.12 -21.29
CA SER A 54 23.19 -8.15 -20.49
C SER A 54 23.16 -7.80 -19.01
N ILE A 55 22.57 -8.68 -18.19
CA ILE A 55 22.48 -8.51 -16.74
C ILE A 55 23.28 -9.62 -16.03
N ARG A 56 24.20 -9.21 -15.16
CA ARG A 56 24.75 -10.08 -14.12
C ARG A 56 23.87 -9.94 -12.88
N LEU A 57 23.34 -11.05 -12.38
CA LEU A 57 22.47 -11.11 -11.21
C LEU A 57 23.14 -11.88 -10.08
N ASP A 58 23.45 -11.21 -8.97
CA ASP A 58 23.91 -11.86 -7.74
C ASP A 58 22.73 -11.94 -6.75
N VAL A 59 22.43 -13.14 -6.25
CA VAL A 59 21.26 -13.40 -5.40
C VAL A 59 21.71 -13.78 -3.99
N TYR A 60 21.15 -13.10 -2.98
CA TYR A 60 21.50 -13.27 -1.59
C TYR A 60 20.28 -13.59 -0.73
N ASP A 61 20.40 -14.62 0.12
CA ASP A 61 19.40 -14.93 1.15
C ASP A 61 19.64 -14.08 2.40
N THR A 62 18.71 -13.18 2.70
CA THR A 62 18.75 -12.31 3.89
C THR A 62 18.30 -13.02 5.16
N GLU A 63 17.74 -14.22 5.07
CA GLU A 63 17.16 -14.96 6.19
C GLU A 63 16.17 -14.12 7.02
N ALA A 64 15.60 -13.04 6.46
CA ALA A 64 14.80 -12.01 7.15
C ALA A 64 15.53 -11.35 8.33
N SER A 65 16.84 -11.25 8.31
CA SER A 65 17.70 -10.80 9.42
C SER A 65 18.59 -9.63 9.02
N GLU A 66 18.56 -8.55 9.84
CA GLU A 66 19.45 -7.39 9.69
C GLU A 66 20.93 -7.78 9.81
N ASN A 67 21.26 -8.70 10.73
CA ASN A 67 22.62 -9.20 10.88
C ASN A 67 23.11 -9.94 9.64
N LYS A 68 22.21 -10.71 8.99
CA LYS A 68 22.55 -11.39 7.75
C LYS A 68 22.78 -10.42 6.61
N VAL A 69 21.95 -9.36 6.50
CA VAL A 69 22.18 -8.27 5.54
C VAL A 69 23.55 -7.64 5.75
N ALA A 70 23.90 -7.32 7.00
CA ALA A 70 25.23 -6.77 7.32
C ALA A 70 26.37 -7.70 6.94
N GLN A 71 26.24 -9.02 7.22
CA GLN A 71 27.23 -10.02 6.81
C GLN A 71 27.37 -10.13 5.29
N ILE A 72 26.24 -10.11 4.55
CA ILE A 72 26.26 -10.14 3.08
C ILE A 72 27.06 -8.96 2.54
N ILE A 73 26.77 -7.75 3.03
CA ILE A 73 27.42 -6.54 2.55
C ILE A 73 28.90 -6.48 2.95
N SER A 74 29.26 -6.93 4.17
CA SER A 74 30.66 -6.94 4.61
C SER A 74 31.52 -7.99 3.91
N ASN A 75 30.93 -9.14 3.53
CA ASN A 75 31.66 -10.26 2.94
C ASN A 75 31.74 -10.19 1.41
N ASN A 76 31.02 -9.27 0.77
CA ASN A 76 30.97 -9.12 -0.68
C ASN A 76 31.28 -7.68 -1.08
N SER A 77 31.85 -7.49 -2.27
CA SER A 77 32.08 -6.14 -2.81
C SER A 77 30.88 -5.66 -3.60
N PHE A 78 30.29 -4.54 -3.16
CA PHE A 78 29.17 -3.88 -3.84
C PHE A 78 29.63 -2.70 -4.73
N LYS A 79 30.92 -2.39 -4.80
CA LYS A 79 31.45 -1.24 -5.57
C LYS A 79 31.10 -1.25 -7.07
N ASN A 80 30.87 -2.43 -7.63
CA ASN A 80 30.54 -2.59 -9.06
C ASN A 80 29.09 -3.07 -9.24
N VAL A 81 28.25 -2.93 -8.22
CA VAL A 81 26.83 -3.22 -8.27
C VAL A 81 26.09 -1.95 -8.63
N ASP A 82 25.36 -1.95 -9.73
CA ASP A 82 24.62 -0.78 -10.22
C ASP A 82 23.35 -0.53 -9.38
N ALA A 83 22.75 -1.59 -8.84
CA ALA A 83 21.60 -1.47 -7.94
C ALA A 83 21.38 -2.74 -7.10
N VAL A 84 20.76 -2.55 -5.93
CA VAL A 84 20.27 -3.61 -5.05
C VAL A 84 18.74 -3.62 -5.10
N ILE A 85 18.14 -4.76 -5.41
CA ILE A 85 16.70 -5.00 -5.39
C ILE A 85 16.35 -5.75 -4.10
N GLY A 86 15.50 -5.16 -3.27
CA GLY A 86 15.30 -5.60 -1.89
C GLY A 86 16.30 -4.92 -0.93
N PRO A 87 16.36 -5.35 0.33
CA PRO A 87 15.52 -6.39 0.98
C PRO A 87 14.03 -6.04 1.02
N LEU A 88 13.16 -7.05 1.30
CA LEU A 88 11.71 -6.82 1.36
C LEU A 88 11.22 -6.22 2.68
N LEU A 89 11.92 -6.51 3.77
CA LEU A 89 11.52 -6.09 5.12
C LEU A 89 12.14 -4.73 5.47
N GLU A 90 11.33 -3.83 6.01
CA GLU A 90 11.70 -2.44 6.34
C GLU A 90 13.05 -2.33 7.08
N LYS A 91 13.22 -3.03 8.22
CA LYS A 91 14.47 -2.97 8.99
C LYS A 91 15.69 -3.41 8.18
N ASN A 92 15.51 -4.43 7.33
CA ASN A 92 16.58 -4.94 6.47
C ASN A 92 16.91 -3.93 5.36
N VAL A 93 15.92 -3.23 4.82
CA VAL A 93 16.11 -2.14 3.84
C VAL A 93 16.90 -0.99 4.47
N VAL A 94 16.50 -0.52 5.64
CA VAL A 94 17.21 0.55 6.38
C VAL A 94 18.65 0.15 6.66
N LYS A 95 18.89 -1.13 7.02
CA LYS A 95 20.24 -1.65 7.24
C LYS A 95 21.07 -1.67 5.97
N ALA A 96 20.50 -2.15 4.86
CA ALA A 96 21.19 -2.20 3.56
C ALA A 96 21.55 -0.79 3.06
N THR A 97 20.58 0.14 3.07
CA THR A 97 20.81 1.53 2.63
C THR A 97 21.87 2.23 3.45
N SER A 98 21.87 2.04 4.79
CA SER A 98 22.88 2.60 5.68
C SER A 98 24.30 2.13 5.34
N LEU A 99 24.48 0.84 5.09
CA LEU A 99 25.79 0.24 4.83
C LEU A 99 26.32 0.53 3.41
N LEU A 100 25.41 0.66 2.44
CA LEU A 100 25.74 0.89 1.03
C LEU A 100 25.80 2.37 0.66
N LYS A 101 25.50 3.27 1.61
CA LYS A 101 25.50 4.71 1.38
C LYS A 101 26.88 5.25 0.94
N SER A 102 27.96 4.77 1.56
CA SER A 102 29.31 5.24 1.25
C SER A 102 29.77 4.92 -0.17
N ASP A 103 29.24 3.84 -0.74
CA ASP A 103 29.52 3.42 -2.11
C ASP A 103 28.47 3.95 -3.10
N ASP A 104 27.51 4.75 -2.62
CA ASP A 104 26.40 5.35 -3.37
C ASP A 104 25.58 4.34 -4.19
N VAL A 105 25.48 3.10 -3.70
CA VAL A 105 24.74 2.03 -4.38
C VAL A 105 23.24 2.18 -4.14
N PRO A 106 22.42 2.35 -5.19
CA PRO A 106 20.98 2.46 -5.07
C PRO A 106 20.34 1.20 -4.50
N VAL A 107 19.44 1.34 -3.51
CA VAL A 107 18.70 0.25 -2.90
C VAL A 107 17.20 0.45 -3.14
N PHE A 108 16.59 -0.47 -3.86
CA PHE A 108 15.17 -0.43 -4.23
C PHE A 108 14.34 -1.32 -3.30
N SER A 109 13.37 -0.72 -2.60
CA SER A 109 12.35 -1.45 -1.83
C SER A 109 11.13 -1.72 -2.71
N PRO A 110 10.91 -2.97 -3.16
CA PRO A 110 9.95 -3.21 -4.24
C PRO A 110 8.49 -3.39 -3.79
N LEU A 111 8.23 -3.79 -2.55
CA LEU A 111 6.90 -4.22 -2.11
C LEU A 111 6.33 -3.42 -0.94
N SER A 112 7.08 -2.51 -0.33
CA SER A 112 6.59 -1.72 0.79
C SER A 112 5.87 -0.46 0.33
N ASN A 113 4.68 -0.23 0.87
CA ASN A 113 3.95 1.04 0.78
C ASN A 113 4.02 1.85 2.09
N ARG A 114 4.80 1.39 3.06
CA ARG A 114 5.05 2.13 4.31
C ARG A 114 6.07 3.23 4.04
N GLU A 115 5.90 4.36 4.69
CA GLU A 115 6.90 5.42 4.65
C GLU A 115 8.16 4.97 5.38
N ILE A 116 9.24 4.80 4.63
CA ILE A 116 10.55 4.41 5.16
C ILE A 116 11.46 5.63 5.11
N ARG A 117 11.84 6.14 6.26
CA ARG A 117 12.89 7.17 6.37
C ARG A 117 14.25 6.51 6.28
N SER A 118 14.98 6.82 5.23
CA SER A 118 16.28 6.22 4.95
C SER A 118 17.24 7.25 4.33
N TYR A 119 18.30 6.76 3.71
CA TYR A 119 19.37 7.58 3.13
C TYR A 119 19.09 7.93 1.66
N SER A 120 19.93 8.82 1.08
CA SER A 120 19.79 9.33 -0.29
C SER A 120 19.87 8.25 -1.38
N ASN A 121 20.46 7.09 -1.08
CA ASN A 121 20.53 5.94 -1.96
C ASN A 121 19.33 4.99 -1.85
N PHE A 122 18.26 5.38 -1.16
CA PHE A 122 17.03 4.60 -1.02
C PHE A 122 15.98 5.00 -2.05
N PHE A 123 15.38 3.99 -2.71
CA PHE A 123 14.30 4.17 -3.66
C PHE A 123 13.14 3.22 -3.33
N GLN A 124 11.98 3.80 -3.08
CA GLN A 124 10.75 3.04 -2.88
C GLN A 124 9.95 2.98 -4.18
N THR A 125 9.60 1.78 -4.65
CA THR A 125 8.91 1.62 -5.94
C THR A 125 7.40 1.73 -5.85
N LEU A 126 6.83 1.48 -4.67
CA LEU A 126 5.42 1.73 -4.39
C LEU A 126 5.23 3.06 -3.66
N PRO A 127 4.25 3.88 -4.03
CA PRO A 127 3.94 5.09 -3.28
C PRO A 127 3.54 4.75 -1.85
N SER A 128 3.94 5.58 -0.90
CA SER A 128 3.48 5.45 0.49
C SER A 128 1.97 5.74 0.58
N ASN A 129 1.32 5.27 1.64
CA ASN A 129 -0.08 5.59 1.87
C ASN A 129 -0.28 7.11 2.01
N THR A 130 0.63 7.80 2.67
CA THR A 130 0.63 9.27 2.76
C THR A 130 0.65 9.93 1.39
N MET A 131 1.54 9.50 0.49
CA MET A 131 1.59 10.05 -0.88
C MET A 131 0.31 9.79 -1.66
N LYS A 132 -0.33 8.63 -1.49
CA LYS A 132 -1.62 8.32 -2.13
C LYS A 132 -2.74 9.20 -1.59
N GLU A 133 -2.81 9.35 -0.25
CA GLU A 133 -3.79 10.22 0.40
C GLU A 133 -3.63 11.68 -0.05
N GLU A 134 -2.40 12.20 -0.07
CA GLU A 134 -2.09 13.56 -0.54
C GLU A 134 -2.47 13.76 -2.01
N ALA A 135 -2.13 12.82 -2.89
CA ALA A 135 -2.50 12.89 -4.30
C ALA A 135 -4.01 12.86 -4.52
N MET A 136 -4.76 12.06 -3.73
CA MET A 136 -6.21 12.02 -3.80
C MET A 136 -6.83 13.33 -3.27
N ILE A 137 -6.32 13.88 -2.19
CA ILE A 137 -6.79 15.18 -1.66
C ILE A 137 -6.57 16.30 -2.69
N GLU A 138 -5.42 16.33 -3.37
CA GLU A 138 -5.15 17.32 -4.40
C GLU A 138 -6.11 17.15 -5.61
N TYR A 139 -6.32 15.91 -6.06
CA TYR A 139 -7.31 15.62 -7.11
C TYR A 139 -8.71 16.11 -6.72
N LEU A 140 -9.15 15.84 -5.49
CA LEU A 140 -10.46 16.28 -5.00
C LEU A 140 -10.55 17.80 -4.97
N LYS A 141 -9.51 18.48 -4.50
CA LYS A 141 -9.44 19.94 -4.44
C LYS A 141 -9.51 20.59 -5.83
N GLU A 142 -8.82 20.05 -6.81
CA GLU A 142 -8.82 20.58 -8.18
C GLU A 142 -10.16 20.38 -8.91
N ASN A 143 -10.96 19.38 -8.51
CA ASN A 143 -12.16 18.97 -9.25
C ASN A 143 -13.49 19.18 -8.49
N ALA A 144 -13.45 19.71 -7.25
CA ALA A 144 -14.63 19.82 -6.39
C ALA A 144 -15.38 21.17 -6.48
N GLU A 145 -14.94 22.12 -7.31
CA GLU A 145 -15.44 23.50 -7.30
C GLU A 145 -16.97 23.55 -7.51
N ASP A 146 -17.50 22.79 -8.46
CA ASP A 146 -18.92 22.74 -8.81
C ASP A 146 -19.67 21.56 -8.18
N LYS A 147 -19.14 20.96 -7.12
CA LYS A 147 -19.69 19.76 -6.50
C LYS A 147 -20.21 20.01 -5.09
N ASN A 148 -21.25 19.29 -4.71
CA ASN A 148 -21.65 19.20 -3.31
C ASN A 148 -20.80 18.13 -2.63
N VAL A 149 -19.85 18.55 -1.79
CA VAL A 149 -18.88 17.65 -1.16
C VAL A 149 -19.32 17.30 0.27
N LEU A 150 -19.53 16.01 0.53
CA LEU A 150 -19.91 15.45 1.82
C LEU A 150 -18.78 14.58 2.35
N VAL A 151 -18.36 14.78 3.60
CA VAL A 151 -17.27 14.05 4.23
C VAL A 151 -17.79 13.23 5.39
N VAL A 152 -17.67 11.90 5.27
CA VAL A 152 -18.05 10.92 6.28
C VAL A 152 -16.77 10.26 6.82
N CYS A 153 -16.42 10.52 8.07
CA CYS A 153 -15.24 9.95 8.70
C CYS A 153 -15.61 9.29 10.03
N ASP A 154 -15.07 8.11 10.32
CA ASP A 154 -15.16 7.56 11.67
C ASP A 154 -14.12 8.21 12.61
N ASN A 155 -14.28 7.97 13.92
CA ASN A 155 -13.42 8.55 14.96
C ASN A 155 -11.93 8.13 14.86
N LYS A 156 -11.60 7.09 14.08
CA LYS A 156 -10.23 6.63 13.87
C LYS A 156 -9.53 7.35 12.71
N LYS A 157 -10.29 8.13 11.93
CA LYS A 157 -9.84 8.86 10.73
C LYS A 157 -9.83 10.39 10.94
N ASN A 158 -9.61 10.85 12.16
CA ASN A 158 -9.61 12.29 12.48
C ASN A 158 -8.51 13.07 11.73
N VAL A 159 -7.37 12.47 11.45
CA VAL A 159 -6.28 13.10 10.68
C VAL A 159 -6.75 13.36 9.25
N GLN A 160 -7.33 12.35 8.60
CA GLN A 160 -7.89 12.45 7.25
C GLN A 160 -9.06 13.45 7.21
N LYS A 161 -9.94 13.41 8.21
CA LYS A 161 -11.04 14.38 8.35
C LYS A 161 -10.50 15.82 8.37
N THR A 162 -9.50 16.10 9.19
CA THR A 162 -8.89 17.44 9.29
C THR A 162 -8.24 17.85 7.98
N ALA A 163 -7.50 16.95 7.32
CA ALA A 163 -6.85 17.22 6.05
C ALA A 163 -7.86 17.54 4.94
N LEU A 164 -8.96 16.77 4.84
CA LEU A 164 -10.05 17.00 3.88
C LEU A 164 -10.72 18.36 4.10
N HIS A 165 -11.11 18.71 5.34
CA HIS A 165 -11.71 20.01 5.61
C HIS A 165 -10.77 21.20 5.41
N SER A 166 -9.46 20.99 5.58
CA SER A 166 -8.45 22.03 5.28
C SER A 166 -8.27 22.26 3.79
N ALA A 167 -8.38 21.20 2.98
CA ALA A 167 -8.21 21.26 1.54
C ALA A 167 -9.49 21.67 0.77
N LEU A 168 -10.66 21.26 1.28
CA LEU A 168 -11.97 21.42 0.65
C LEU A 168 -12.84 22.37 1.50
N SER A 169 -12.78 23.67 1.20
CA SER A 169 -13.48 24.71 2.00
C SER A 169 -15.01 24.61 1.96
N ASN A 170 -15.55 23.95 0.92
CA ASN A 170 -16.98 23.72 0.73
C ASN A 170 -17.48 22.37 1.27
N ALA A 171 -16.59 21.55 1.83
CA ALA A 171 -16.94 20.21 2.31
C ALA A 171 -17.83 20.28 3.57
N LYS A 172 -18.99 19.63 3.50
CA LYS A 172 -19.97 19.50 4.59
C LYS A 172 -19.66 18.22 5.38
N PRO A 173 -19.41 18.28 6.70
CA PRO A 173 -19.23 17.07 7.50
C PRO A 173 -20.56 16.35 7.72
N LEU A 174 -20.56 15.02 7.56
CA LEU A 174 -21.61 14.13 7.99
C LEU A 174 -21.05 13.20 9.08
N ASP A 175 -21.33 13.54 10.33
CA ASP A 175 -20.78 12.84 11.47
C ASP A 175 -21.57 11.55 11.77
N PRO A 176 -20.95 10.36 11.68
CA PRO A 176 -21.62 9.11 12.00
C PRO A 176 -22.01 9.05 13.47
N ARG A 177 -23.17 8.48 13.75
CA ARG A 177 -23.64 8.19 15.11
C ARG A 177 -23.08 6.85 15.57
N THR A 178 -22.86 6.74 16.87
CA THR A 178 -22.38 5.48 17.48
C THR A 178 -23.57 4.68 18.00
N GLY A 179 -23.70 3.44 17.54
CA GLY A 179 -24.67 2.46 18.03
C GLY A 179 -24.00 1.23 18.65
N GLU A 180 -24.79 0.28 19.12
CA GLU A 180 -24.27 -0.96 19.74
C GLU A 180 -23.42 -1.82 18.79
N LYS A 181 -23.72 -1.80 17.48
CA LYS A 181 -23.04 -2.61 16.45
C LYS A 181 -21.95 -1.85 15.69
N GLY A 182 -21.74 -0.58 15.98
CA GLY A 182 -20.77 0.28 15.29
C GLY A 182 -21.34 1.65 14.91
N SER A 183 -20.59 2.39 14.10
CA SER A 183 -21.02 3.70 13.62
C SER A 183 -21.91 3.56 12.39
N PHE A 184 -22.85 4.51 12.22
CA PHE A 184 -23.79 4.54 11.09
C PHE A 184 -24.30 5.96 10.82
N LEU A 185 -24.83 6.19 9.61
CA LEU A 185 -25.61 7.39 9.25
C LEU A 185 -27.09 7.02 9.13
N TYR A 186 -27.98 7.97 9.42
CA TYR A 186 -29.38 7.85 9.02
C TYR A 186 -29.57 8.32 7.58
N ASN A 187 -30.57 7.72 6.89
CA ASN A 187 -30.94 8.14 5.55
C ASN A 187 -31.36 9.62 5.49
N THR A 188 -32.04 10.10 6.52
CA THR A 188 -32.42 11.51 6.64
C THR A 188 -31.22 12.45 6.67
N ASP A 189 -30.16 12.12 7.43
CA ASP A 189 -28.97 12.96 7.53
C ASP A 189 -28.25 13.07 6.16
N LEU A 190 -28.27 11.97 5.38
CA LEU A 190 -27.70 11.94 4.04
C LEU A 190 -28.54 12.75 3.05
N LEU A 191 -29.87 12.50 2.99
CA LEU A 191 -30.78 13.16 2.05
C LEU A 191 -30.84 14.68 2.27
N GLU A 192 -30.86 15.15 3.52
CA GLU A 192 -30.85 16.57 3.85
C GLU A 192 -29.57 17.30 3.41
N ALA A 193 -28.45 16.57 3.27
CA ALA A 193 -27.17 17.13 2.84
C ALA A 193 -26.95 17.06 1.33
N MET A 194 -27.75 16.25 0.61
CA MET A 194 -27.66 16.08 -0.84
C MET A 194 -28.26 17.25 -1.61
N GLU A 195 -27.79 17.44 -2.83
CA GLU A 195 -28.26 18.43 -3.80
C GLU A 195 -28.73 17.71 -5.08
N GLU A 196 -29.94 18.02 -5.56
CA GLU A 196 -30.51 17.41 -6.77
C GLU A 196 -29.92 17.96 -8.07
N THR A 197 -29.48 19.22 -8.04
CA THR A 197 -29.08 19.97 -9.25
C THR A 197 -27.61 19.88 -9.60
N ILE A 198 -26.79 19.37 -8.70
CA ILE A 198 -25.34 19.22 -8.88
C ILE A 198 -24.89 17.83 -8.45
N GLU A 199 -23.72 17.41 -8.95
CA GLU A 199 -23.13 16.13 -8.56
C GLU A 199 -22.70 16.14 -7.09
N ASN A 200 -23.12 15.12 -6.33
CA ASN A 200 -22.75 14.92 -4.94
C ASN A 200 -21.51 14.03 -4.83
N TRP A 201 -20.48 14.54 -4.21
CA TRP A 201 -19.27 13.78 -3.92
C TRP A 201 -19.27 13.37 -2.45
N VAL A 202 -19.35 12.08 -2.20
CA VAL A 202 -19.27 11.51 -0.85
C VAL A 202 -17.88 10.96 -0.63
N ILE A 203 -17.13 11.53 0.31
CA ILE A 203 -15.80 11.06 0.70
C ILE A 203 -15.96 10.27 2.00
N LEU A 204 -15.75 8.95 1.90
CA LEU A 204 -15.92 8.02 3.03
C LEU A 204 -14.56 7.52 3.53
N GLU A 205 -14.23 7.89 4.76
CA GLU A 205 -13.00 7.46 5.43
C GLU A 205 -13.32 6.68 6.70
N SER A 206 -13.22 5.36 6.62
CA SER A 206 -13.54 4.48 7.73
C SER A 206 -12.73 3.18 7.72
N LEU A 207 -12.43 2.69 8.92
CA LEU A 207 -11.95 1.32 9.17
C LEU A 207 -13.05 0.43 9.76
N ASN A 208 -14.30 0.94 9.83
CA ASN A 208 -15.44 0.22 10.38
C ASN A 208 -16.31 -0.35 9.24
N PRO A 209 -16.34 -1.69 9.04
CA PRO A 209 -17.13 -2.30 7.97
C PRO A 209 -18.63 -2.01 8.09
N VAL A 210 -19.16 -1.82 9.31
CA VAL A 210 -20.57 -1.48 9.52
C VAL A 210 -20.89 -0.10 8.93
N LEU A 211 -20.02 0.91 9.17
CA LEU A 211 -20.23 2.24 8.61
C LEU A 211 -20.10 2.22 7.08
N VAL A 212 -19.08 1.54 6.55
CA VAL A 212 -18.88 1.44 5.09
C VAL A 212 -20.09 0.77 4.42
N SER A 213 -20.55 -0.38 4.93
CA SER A 213 -21.73 -1.08 4.41
C SER A 213 -23.00 -0.23 4.53
N ASN A 214 -23.19 0.47 5.65
CA ASN A 214 -24.33 1.38 5.84
C ASN A 214 -24.32 2.52 4.82
N VAL A 215 -23.21 3.25 4.67
CA VAL A 215 -23.14 4.38 3.73
C VAL A 215 -23.31 3.92 2.29
N VAL A 216 -22.65 2.83 1.87
CA VAL A 216 -22.82 2.27 0.52
C VAL A 216 -24.27 1.85 0.28
N GLY A 217 -24.91 1.20 1.27
CA GLY A 217 -26.32 0.82 1.18
C GLY A 217 -27.27 2.03 1.06
N LEU A 218 -27.00 3.09 1.79
CA LEU A 218 -27.77 4.34 1.68
C LEU A 218 -27.60 5.00 0.30
N LEU A 219 -26.37 5.04 -0.22
CA LEU A 219 -26.09 5.61 -1.54
C LEU A 219 -26.77 4.81 -2.67
N ASN A 220 -26.78 3.48 -2.57
CA ASN A 220 -27.46 2.62 -3.54
C ASN A 220 -29.00 2.74 -3.48
N GLY A 221 -29.53 3.18 -2.36
CA GLY A 221 -30.97 3.38 -2.16
C GLY A 221 -31.47 4.80 -2.45
N LEU A 222 -30.61 5.68 -2.97
CA LEU A 222 -30.99 7.05 -3.30
C LEU A 222 -31.97 7.10 -4.48
N PRO A 223 -32.90 8.09 -4.50
CA PRO A 223 -33.71 8.40 -5.66
C PRO A 223 -32.90 8.76 -6.90
N GLU A 224 -33.45 8.49 -8.10
CA GLU A 224 -32.76 8.67 -9.39
C GLU A 224 -32.37 10.13 -9.70
N GLU A 225 -32.98 11.10 -9.05
CA GLU A 225 -32.67 12.52 -9.17
C GLU A 225 -31.29 12.91 -8.63
N PHE A 226 -30.72 12.10 -7.73
CA PHE A 226 -29.41 12.38 -7.17
C PHE A 226 -28.28 11.74 -7.98
N THR A 227 -27.37 12.57 -8.48
CA THR A 227 -26.11 12.08 -9.07
C THR A 227 -25.05 12.01 -7.97
N VAL A 228 -24.48 10.82 -7.74
CA VAL A 228 -23.53 10.59 -6.63
C VAL A 228 -22.26 9.91 -7.11
N ARG A 229 -21.13 10.35 -6.55
CA ARG A 229 -19.84 9.68 -6.69
C ARG A 229 -19.22 9.46 -5.31
N LEU A 230 -18.81 8.22 -5.05
CA LEU A 230 -18.15 7.82 -3.81
C LEU A 230 -16.63 7.83 -3.98
N PHE A 231 -15.93 8.42 -3.02
CA PHE A 231 -14.47 8.48 -2.95
C PHE A 231 -13.96 7.94 -1.61
N THR A 232 -12.73 7.44 -1.61
CA THR A 232 -11.93 7.18 -0.42
C THR A 232 -10.48 7.57 -0.69
N LEU A 233 -9.75 8.04 0.31
CA LEU A 233 -8.33 8.42 0.17
C LEU A 233 -7.43 7.19 0.04
N ASP A 234 -7.79 6.10 0.71
CA ASP A 234 -7.07 4.82 0.62
C ASP A 234 -8.06 3.66 0.67
N LYS A 235 -8.07 2.86 -0.41
CA LYS A 235 -8.84 1.61 -0.44
C LYS A 235 -8.18 0.61 0.51
N ASN A 236 -8.77 0.42 1.67
CA ASN A 236 -8.37 -0.59 2.65
C ASN A 236 -9.22 -1.87 2.55
N GLU A 237 -8.85 -2.91 3.30
CA GLU A 237 -9.52 -4.23 3.25
C GLU A 237 -11.02 -4.19 3.57
N VAL A 238 -11.51 -3.14 4.24
CA VAL A 238 -12.92 -2.99 4.59
C VAL A 238 -13.81 -2.87 3.36
N TYR A 239 -13.26 -2.35 2.24
CA TYR A 239 -14.00 -2.22 0.97
C TYR A 239 -13.99 -3.51 0.12
N ASP A 240 -13.26 -4.55 0.54
CA ASP A 240 -13.17 -5.83 -0.18
C ASP A 240 -14.16 -6.90 0.36
N TYR A 241 -14.98 -6.55 1.36
CA TYR A 241 -16.02 -7.44 1.84
C TYR A 241 -17.12 -7.61 0.79
N HIS A 242 -17.49 -8.86 0.48
CA HIS A 242 -18.45 -9.20 -0.57
C HIS A 242 -19.85 -8.56 -0.38
N ASP A 243 -20.22 -8.21 0.85
CA ASP A 243 -21.50 -7.58 1.17
C ASP A 243 -21.60 -6.09 0.73
N ILE A 244 -20.49 -5.49 0.26
CA ILE A 244 -20.43 -4.08 -0.18
C ILE A 244 -20.58 -3.97 -1.71
N SER A 245 -20.42 -5.07 -2.44
CA SER A 245 -20.35 -5.11 -3.90
C SER A 245 -21.68 -5.44 -4.61
N ASN A 246 -22.81 -5.42 -3.92
CA ASN A 246 -24.14 -5.66 -4.50
C ASN A 246 -24.95 -4.39 -4.61
#